data_4246c512ee9d29cecfa8e7529e515871
#
_entry.id   4246c512ee9d29cecfa8e7529e515871
#
_cell.length_a   1.000
_cell.length_b   1.000
_cell.length_c   1.000
_cell.angle_alpha   90.00
_cell.angle_beta   90.00
_cell.angle_gamma   90.00
#
_symmetry.space_group_name_H-M   'P 1'
#
loop_
_entity.id
_entity.type
_entity.pdbx_description
1 polymer ?
#
loop_
_entity_poly.entity_id
_entity_poly.type
_entity_poly.pdbx_seq_one_letter_code
_entity_poly.pdbx_strand_id
1 'polypeptide(L)'
;MKREFDFQLDAKRFLPLFVSFFIPWLILEVLILVQSRRTETATASTASIFLLLLLVAALFGLTVLFYIPILRKLVSAVFFNNEPFHFEGLIGRFFGLNLLGIFLSVITLGIYGPWYLTRICRYLVGVTSYKEQHLEFTGKGGRLLLIFLLTIAIPMIPLVLVQTRLDPTISASPLAVNPFQAFMLQLLALLIFFSVFAAYLYAIYRWFFTNLRYGDKVLSWNSRFWPSVSLIWVQMLLSFLTLGIYLPAAYIKVYRYLAGHTEIQTEQKQEGRLGFRGQTGRGFGLLWGQTLLSAVTLGVYAPWAMAKVGKWFLSNTYVESS
;
A
#
# COMPACT_ATOMS: atom_id res chain seq x y z
N MET A 1 11.65 -8.05 -28.69
CA MET A 1 12.83 -8.10 -27.82
C MET A 1 12.34 -7.98 -26.36
N LYS A 2 12.79 -8.84 -25.43
CA LYS A 2 12.38 -8.75 -24.01
C LYS A 2 13.37 -7.88 -23.27
N ARG A 3 12.86 -6.88 -22.58
CA ARG A 3 13.62 -6.01 -21.68
C ARG A 3 13.30 -6.42 -20.25
N GLU A 4 14.32 -6.65 -19.44
CA GLU A 4 14.16 -7.24 -18.11
C GLU A 4 14.46 -6.22 -17.02
N PHE A 5 13.73 -6.38 -15.90
CA PHE A 5 14.06 -5.69 -14.65
C PHE A 5 15.00 -6.56 -13.82
N ASP A 6 15.80 -5.92 -12.98
CA ASP A 6 16.58 -6.57 -11.92
C ASP A 6 16.54 -5.75 -10.63
N PHE A 7 16.92 -6.39 -9.53
CA PHE A 7 16.97 -5.74 -8.22
C PHE A 7 18.25 -6.13 -7.49
N GLN A 8 19.08 -5.14 -7.16
CA GLN A 8 20.42 -5.33 -6.62
C GLN A 8 20.59 -4.56 -5.30
N LEU A 9 19.79 -4.91 -4.28
CA LEU A 9 19.91 -4.33 -2.95
C LEU A 9 21.02 -5.04 -2.17
N ASP A 10 22.09 -4.32 -1.82
CA ASP A 10 23.08 -4.79 -0.86
C ASP A 10 22.52 -4.69 0.57
N ALA A 11 22.02 -5.82 1.07
CA ALA A 11 21.42 -5.90 2.39
C ALA A 11 22.38 -5.52 3.52
N LYS A 12 23.70 -5.80 3.38
CA LYS A 12 24.72 -5.45 4.39
C LYS A 12 24.91 -3.93 4.48
N ARG A 13 24.97 -3.26 3.34
CA ARG A 13 25.06 -1.78 3.28
C ARG A 13 23.76 -1.08 3.65
N PHE A 14 22.62 -1.75 3.47
CA PHE A 14 21.31 -1.24 3.84
C PHE A 14 21.00 -1.41 5.34
N LEU A 15 21.56 -2.45 5.97
CA LEU A 15 21.30 -2.81 7.37
C LEU A 15 21.49 -1.66 8.37
N PRO A 16 22.58 -0.87 8.36
CA PRO A 16 22.73 0.23 9.33
C PRO A 16 21.62 1.26 9.24
N LEU A 17 21.21 1.65 8.04
CA LEU A 17 20.09 2.56 7.83
C LEU A 17 18.77 1.95 8.32
N PHE A 18 18.54 0.67 8.05
CA PHE A 18 17.34 -0.03 8.47
C PHE A 18 17.28 -0.15 10.00
N VAL A 19 18.36 -0.55 10.65
CA VAL A 19 18.42 -0.71 12.12
C VAL A 19 18.27 0.64 12.83
N SER A 20 18.90 1.72 12.34
CA SER A 20 18.75 3.06 12.91
C SER A 20 17.33 3.62 12.82
N PHE A 21 16.51 3.13 11.89
CA PHE A 21 15.07 3.37 11.84
C PHE A 21 14.30 2.39 12.71
N PHE A 22 14.53 1.09 12.52
CA PHE A 22 13.66 0.02 13.03
C PHE A 22 13.69 -0.08 14.55
N ILE A 23 14.87 0.05 15.19
CA ILE A 23 14.97 -0.05 16.64
C ILE A 23 14.25 1.10 17.36
N PRO A 24 14.49 2.38 17.02
CA PRO A 24 13.72 3.49 17.62
C PRO A 24 12.22 3.40 17.33
N TRP A 25 11.85 2.96 16.13
CA TRP A 25 10.45 2.74 15.73
C TRP A 25 9.80 1.70 16.66
N LEU A 26 10.43 0.54 16.85
CA LEU A 26 9.93 -0.52 17.74
C LEU A 26 9.80 -0.05 19.19
N ILE A 27 10.80 0.69 19.70
CA ILE A 27 10.76 1.25 21.05
C ILE A 27 9.57 2.22 21.20
N LEU A 28 9.37 3.11 20.24
CA LEU A 28 8.25 4.06 20.26
C LEU A 28 6.90 3.33 20.22
N GLU A 29 6.74 2.30 19.40
CA GLU A 29 5.52 1.47 19.32
C GLU A 29 5.22 0.81 20.67
N VAL A 30 6.23 0.22 21.33
CA VAL A 30 6.06 -0.39 22.66
C VAL A 30 5.67 0.67 23.70
N LEU A 31 6.32 1.85 23.68
CA LEU A 31 5.99 2.94 24.59
C LEU A 31 4.56 3.45 24.36
N ILE A 32 4.13 3.60 23.11
CA ILE A 32 2.77 4.00 22.76
C ILE A 32 1.77 2.95 23.26
N LEU A 33 2.04 1.65 23.04
CA LEU A 33 1.19 0.56 23.52
C LEU A 33 1.04 0.55 25.04
N VAL A 34 2.14 0.74 25.78
CA VAL A 34 2.12 0.81 27.25
C VAL A 34 1.36 2.05 27.72
N GLN A 35 1.58 3.19 27.06
CA GLN A 35 0.94 4.44 27.43
C GLN A 35 -0.55 4.46 27.09
N SER A 36 -0.97 3.90 25.97
CA SER A 36 -2.38 3.81 25.59
C SER A 36 -3.19 3.00 26.61
N ARG A 37 -2.65 1.87 27.09
CA ARG A 37 -3.30 1.09 28.15
C ARG A 37 -3.48 1.86 29.46
N ARG A 38 -2.53 2.75 29.81
CA ARG A 38 -2.64 3.61 30.99
C ARG A 38 -3.70 4.70 30.81
N THR A 39 -3.94 5.16 29.59
CA THR A 39 -4.97 6.15 29.29
C THR A 39 -6.39 5.57 29.18
N GLU A 40 -6.52 4.26 29.01
CA GLU A 40 -7.82 3.55 29.02
C GLU A 40 -8.39 3.39 30.43
N THR A 41 -7.56 3.51 31.48
CA THR A 41 -8.03 3.46 32.86
C THR A 41 -8.76 4.77 33.24
N ALA A 42 -9.82 4.67 34.01
CA ALA A 42 -10.74 5.79 34.34
C ALA A 42 -10.08 7.02 35.00
N THR A 43 -8.79 6.97 35.28
CA THR A 43 -7.98 8.03 35.94
C THR A 43 -6.90 8.61 35.03
N ALA A 44 -7.10 8.58 33.70
CA ALA A 44 -6.13 9.14 32.76
C ALA A 44 -5.88 10.63 33.06
N SER A 45 -4.66 10.94 33.50
CA SER A 45 -4.26 12.33 33.74
C SER A 45 -4.01 13.06 32.40
N THR A 46 -4.22 14.37 32.39
CA THR A 46 -3.90 15.22 31.23
C THR A 46 -2.44 15.02 30.77
N ALA A 47 -1.52 14.82 31.71
CA ALA A 47 -0.11 14.52 31.42
C ALA A 47 0.06 13.19 30.67
N SER A 48 -0.74 12.16 30.97
CA SER A 48 -0.69 10.87 30.28
C SER A 48 -1.14 10.99 28.83
N ILE A 49 -2.20 11.77 28.57
CA ILE A 49 -2.69 12.03 27.22
C ILE A 49 -1.66 12.85 26.42
N PHE A 50 -1.08 13.88 27.06
CA PHE A 50 -0.05 14.69 26.41
C PHE A 50 1.20 13.87 26.03
N LEU A 51 1.65 12.98 26.94
CA LEU A 51 2.77 12.07 26.66
C LEU A 51 2.45 11.13 25.50
N LEU A 52 1.24 10.58 25.43
CA LEU A 52 0.82 9.72 24.31
C LEU A 52 0.88 10.48 22.98
N LEU A 53 0.35 11.71 22.94
CA LEU A 53 0.40 12.56 21.74
C LEU A 53 1.85 12.87 21.31
N LEU A 54 2.73 13.12 22.27
CA LEU A 54 4.15 13.36 22.00
C LEU A 54 4.85 12.12 21.43
N LEU A 55 4.56 10.93 21.95
CA LEU A 55 5.11 9.67 21.43
C LEU A 55 4.61 9.40 19.99
N VAL A 56 3.33 9.62 19.72
CA VAL A 56 2.76 9.48 18.38
C VAL A 56 3.40 10.49 17.41
N ALA A 57 3.59 11.74 17.83
CA ALA A 57 4.26 12.74 17.02
C ALA A 57 5.73 12.38 16.75
N ALA A 58 6.44 11.83 17.75
CA ALA A 58 7.81 11.34 17.59
C ALA A 58 7.90 10.17 16.61
N LEU A 59 6.98 9.20 16.70
CA LEU A 59 6.88 8.08 15.77
C LEU A 59 6.62 8.54 14.34
N PHE A 60 5.70 9.49 14.17
CA PHE A 60 5.43 10.10 12.87
C PHE A 60 6.67 10.81 12.32
N GLY A 61 7.32 11.67 13.12
CA GLY A 61 8.54 12.37 12.73
C GLY A 61 9.66 11.41 12.30
N LEU A 62 9.89 10.36 13.10
CA LEU A 62 10.87 9.31 12.78
C LEU A 62 10.54 8.63 11.44
N THR A 63 9.29 8.22 11.24
CA THR A 63 8.86 7.55 10.00
C THR A 63 9.08 8.44 8.78
N VAL A 64 8.69 9.71 8.85
CA VAL A 64 8.86 10.66 7.73
C VAL A 64 10.33 10.96 7.44
N LEU A 65 11.18 11.10 8.48
CA LEU A 65 12.60 11.36 8.32
C LEU A 65 13.33 10.21 7.63
N PHE A 66 13.01 8.97 7.98
CA PHE A 66 13.67 7.79 7.41
C PHE A 66 13.05 7.32 6.08
N TYR A 67 11.83 7.72 5.76
CA TYR A 67 11.14 7.29 4.55
C TYR A 67 11.93 7.60 3.26
N ILE A 68 12.42 8.82 3.13
CA ILE A 68 13.20 9.26 1.95
C ILE A 68 14.54 8.52 1.82
N PRO A 69 15.40 8.41 2.86
CA PRO A 69 16.63 7.64 2.80
C PRO A 69 16.42 6.16 2.44
N ILE A 70 15.39 5.53 3.01
CA ILE A 70 15.03 4.14 2.71
C ILE A 70 14.58 4.01 1.25
N LEU A 71 13.65 4.86 0.78
CA LEU A 71 13.21 4.85 -0.61
C LEU A 71 14.36 5.08 -1.59
N ARG A 72 15.27 6.01 -1.29
CA ARG A 72 16.46 6.26 -2.12
C ARG A 72 17.27 4.99 -2.33
N LYS A 73 17.50 4.22 -1.26
CA LYS A 73 18.23 2.93 -1.35
C LYS A 73 17.45 1.87 -2.14
N LEU A 74 16.14 1.79 -1.92
CA LEU A 74 15.29 0.81 -2.59
C LEU A 74 15.11 1.12 -4.08
N VAL A 75 14.86 2.38 -4.44
CA VAL A 75 14.68 2.80 -5.84
C VAL A 75 15.99 2.68 -6.62
N SER A 76 17.12 3.10 -6.04
CA SER A 76 18.44 2.94 -6.68
C SER A 76 18.90 1.48 -6.81
N ALA A 77 18.25 0.55 -6.12
CA ALA A 77 18.48 -0.90 -6.29
C ALA A 77 17.68 -1.50 -7.45
N VAL A 78 16.72 -0.77 -8.03
CA VAL A 78 15.93 -1.20 -9.20
C VAL A 78 16.71 -0.89 -10.46
N PHE A 79 16.88 -1.89 -11.32
CA PHE A 79 17.51 -1.77 -12.63
C PHE A 79 16.50 -2.12 -13.74
N PHE A 80 16.59 -1.41 -14.84
CA PHE A 80 15.90 -1.76 -16.08
C PHE A 80 16.88 -1.70 -17.24
N ASN A 81 17.05 -2.78 -17.98
CA ASN A 81 18.09 -2.93 -19.01
C ASN A 81 19.50 -2.56 -18.51
N ASN A 82 19.89 -3.03 -17.33
CA ASN A 82 21.17 -2.76 -16.63
C ASN A 82 21.43 -1.30 -16.24
N GLU A 83 20.44 -0.41 -16.37
CA GLU A 83 20.51 0.97 -15.93
C GLU A 83 19.71 1.16 -14.64
N PRO A 84 20.27 1.79 -13.59
CA PRO A 84 19.57 2.01 -12.34
C PRO A 84 18.52 3.14 -12.43
N PHE A 85 17.52 3.07 -11.59
CA PHE A 85 16.67 4.22 -11.28
C PHE A 85 17.38 5.12 -10.27
N HIS A 86 17.18 6.42 -10.40
CA HIS A 86 17.67 7.43 -9.46
C HIS A 86 16.53 8.05 -8.68
N PHE A 87 16.77 8.41 -7.41
CA PHE A 87 15.78 9.02 -6.55
C PHE A 87 16.38 10.21 -5.80
N GLU A 88 15.90 11.41 -6.09
CA GLU A 88 16.44 12.69 -5.63
C GLU A 88 15.54 13.39 -4.59
N GLY A 89 14.70 12.61 -3.88
CA GLY A 89 13.81 13.16 -2.87
C GLY A 89 14.55 13.87 -1.72
N LEU A 90 14.02 15.03 -1.32
CA LEU A 90 14.52 15.83 -0.20
C LEU A 90 13.66 15.58 1.05
N ILE A 91 14.31 15.25 2.17
CA ILE A 91 13.65 14.97 3.45
C ILE A 91 12.79 16.16 3.91
N GLY A 92 13.33 17.37 3.89
CA GLY A 92 12.61 18.57 4.35
C GLY A 92 11.35 18.87 3.54
N ARG A 93 11.42 18.71 2.20
CA ARG A 93 10.25 18.90 1.33
C ARG A 93 9.19 17.82 1.57
N PHE A 94 9.60 16.57 1.74
CA PHE A 94 8.69 15.47 2.06
C PHE A 94 8.05 15.66 3.44
N PHE A 95 8.83 16.08 4.45
CA PHE A 95 8.33 16.40 5.79
C PHE A 95 7.26 17.50 5.74
N GLY A 96 7.55 18.62 5.07
CA GLY A 96 6.59 19.72 4.92
C GLY A 96 5.29 19.30 4.21
N LEU A 97 5.39 18.47 3.16
CA LEU A 97 4.21 17.91 2.46
C LEU A 97 3.35 17.04 3.39
N ASN A 98 4.00 16.20 4.23
CA ASN A 98 3.28 15.36 5.18
C ASN A 98 2.63 16.17 6.29
N LEU A 99 3.37 17.13 6.88
CA LEU A 99 2.85 17.97 7.95
C LEU A 99 1.62 18.77 7.47
N LEU A 100 1.73 19.46 6.34
CA LEU A 100 0.63 20.22 5.76
C LEU A 100 -0.54 19.30 5.34
N GLY A 101 -0.23 18.15 4.74
CA GLY A 101 -1.23 17.20 4.28
C GLY A 101 -2.06 16.62 5.42
N ILE A 102 -1.43 16.23 6.52
CA ILE A 102 -2.11 15.72 7.72
C ILE A 102 -2.91 16.84 8.37
N PHE A 103 -2.31 18.01 8.56
CA PHE A 103 -2.98 19.16 9.16
C PHE A 103 -4.29 19.51 8.42
N LEU A 104 -4.23 19.63 7.09
CA LEU A 104 -5.42 19.90 6.28
C LEU A 104 -6.41 18.72 6.30
N SER A 105 -5.93 17.47 6.35
CA SER A 105 -6.81 16.30 6.45
C SER A 105 -7.57 16.27 7.78
N VAL A 106 -6.91 16.61 8.88
CA VAL A 106 -7.56 16.70 10.21
C VAL A 106 -8.62 17.80 10.23
N ILE A 107 -8.30 19.02 9.78
CA ILE A 107 -9.25 20.14 9.75
C ILE A 107 -10.46 19.83 8.86
N THR A 108 -10.26 19.12 7.76
CA THR A 108 -11.34 18.78 6.83
C THR A 108 -12.00 17.42 7.14
N LEU A 109 -11.77 16.85 8.33
CA LEU A 109 -12.29 15.54 8.73
C LEU A 109 -12.03 14.44 7.70
N GLY A 110 -10.82 14.45 7.09
CA GLY A 110 -10.37 13.47 6.10
C GLY A 110 -10.72 13.80 4.64
N ILE A 111 -11.58 14.78 4.37
CA ILE A 111 -11.98 15.13 2.99
C ILE A 111 -10.77 15.52 2.13
N TYR A 112 -9.75 16.17 2.71
CA TYR A 112 -8.51 16.53 2.01
C TYR A 112 -7.60 15.35 1.69
N GLY A 113 -7.78 14.17 2.30
CA GLY A 113 -6.94 12.99 2.14
C GLY A 113 -6.59 12.62 0.68
N PRO A 114 -7.54 12.58 -0.25
CA PRO A 114 -7.26 12.30 -1.66
C PRO A 114 -6.31 13.30 -2.34
N TRP A 115 -6.38 14.59 -2.03
CA TRP A 115 -5.43 15.60 -2.54
C TRP A 115 -4.07 15.45 -1.90
N TYR A 116 -4.03 15.14 -0.60
CA TYR A 116 -2.79 14.84 0.10
C TYR A 116 -2.09 13.64 -0.54
N LEU A 117 -2.77 12.50 -0.70
CA LEU A 117 -2.21 11.30 -1.34
C LEU A 117 -1.72 11.60 -2.77
N THR A 118 -2.50 12.35 -3.55
CA THR A 118 -2.10 12.75 -4.91
C THR A 118 -0.84 13.61 -4.91
N ARG A 119 -0.67 14.52 -3.95
CA ARG A 119 0.55 15.33 -3.79
C ARG A 119 1.77 14.48 -3.43
N ILE A 120 1.59 13.51 -2.53
CA ILE A 120 2.64 12.54 -2.19
C ILE A 120 3.05 11.71 -3.40
N CYS A 121 2.09 11.13 -4.15
CA CYS A 121 2.37 10.38 -5.37
C CYS A 121 3.13 11.23 -6.39
N ARG A 122 2.66 12.47 -6.64
CA ARG A 122 3.31 13.41 -7.57
C ARG A 122 4.73 13.75 -7.15
N TYR A 123 4.96 13.96 -5.86
CA TYR A 123 6.29 14.23 -5.35
C TYR A 123 7.22 13.03 -5.51
N LEU A 124 6.81 11.84 -5.02
CA LEU A 124 7.66 10.65 -5.05
C LEU A 124 7.98 10.19 -6.48
N VAL A 125 7.00 10.22 -7.36
CA VAL A 125 7.19 9.89 -8.77
C VAL A 125 8.08 10.94 -9.46
N GLY A 126 7.81 12.23 -9.24
CA GLY A 126 8.54 13.32 -9.89
C GLY A 126 10.01 13.46 -9.47
N VAL A 127 10.40 12.92 -8.30
CA VAL A 127 11.81 12.85 -7.88
C VAL A 127 12.49 11.53 -8.25
N THR A 128 11.79 10.66 -8.96
CA THR A 128 12.33 9.41 -9.52
C THR A 128 12.67 9.63 -11.00
N SER A 129 13.88 9.27 -11.39
CA SER A 129 14.34 9.39 -12.77
C SER A 129 14.92 8.07 -13.29
N TYR A 130 14.87 7.90 -14.60
CA TYR A 130 15.51 6.83 -15.34
C TYR A 130 16.17 7.42 -16.57
N LYS A 131 17.46 7.14 -16.81
CA LYS A 131 18.24 7.70 -17.94
C LYS A 131 18.07 9.22 -18.05
N GLU A 132 18.33 9.95 -16.97
CA GLU A 132 18.27 11.42 -16.89
C GLU A 132 16.88 12.05 -17.10
N GLN A 133 15.85 11.23 -17.31
CA GLN A 133 14.49 11.70 -17.49
C GLN A 133 13.63 11.35 -16.27
N HIS A 134 12.96 12.37 -15.72
CA HIS A 134 12.06 12.20 -14.58
C HIS A 134 10.76 11.51 -14.98
N LEU A 135 10.22 10.71 -14.05
CA LEU A 135 8.86 10.22 -14.17
C LEU A 135 7.88 11.33 -13.76
N GLU A 136 6.70 11.31 -14.35
CA GLU A 136 5.64 12.26 -14.04
C GLU A 136 4.37 11.56 -13.56
N PHE A 137 3.68 12.18 -12.61
CA PHE A 137 2.38 11.74 -12.15
C PHE A 137 1.33 12.83 -12.37
N THR A 138 0.36 12.56 -13.24
CA THR A 138 -0.66 13.52 -13.68
C THR A 138 -2.01 13.35 -12.97
N GLY A 139 -2.10 12.41 -11.99
CA GLY A 139 -3.32 12.13 -11.24
C GLY A 139 -3.90 13.36 -10.53
N LYS A 140 -5.25 13.42 -10.45
CA LYS A 140 -5.99 14.51 -9.82
C LYS A 140 -6.66 14.02 -8.54
N GLY A 141 -6.54 14.78 -7.44
CA GLY A 141 -7.13 14.46 -6.13
C GLY A 141 -8.65 14.39 -6.14
N GLY A 142 -9.32 15.26 -6.91
CA GLY A 142 -10.78 15.21 -7.05
C GLY A 142 -11.27 13.90 -7.69
N ARG A 143 -10.52 13.34 -8.66
CA ARG A 143 -10.84 12.02 -9.23
C ARG A 143 -10.66 10.90 -8.21
N LEU A 144 -9.64 11.00 -7.38
CA LEU A 144 -9.40 10.05 -6.29
C LEU A 144 -10.50 10.13 -5.22
N LEU A 145 -10.96 11.35 -4.88
CA LEU A 145 -12.12 11.53 -3.99
C LEU A 145 -13.36 10.86 -4.57
N LEU A 146 -13.63 11.07 -5.86
CA LEU A 146 -14.77 10.45 -6.53
C LEU A 146 -14.70 8.92 -6.49
N ILE A 147 -13.54 8.36 -6.73
CA ILE A 147 -13.29 6.91 -6.58
C ILE A 147 -13.65 6.47 -5.16
N PHE A 148 -13.10 7.14 -4.14
CA PHE A 148 -13.38 6.81 -2.74
C PHE A 148 -14.87 6.89 -2.41
N LEU A 149 -15.55 7.96 -2.82
CA LEU A 149 -16.97 8.14 -2.56
C LEU A 149 -17.82 7.05 -3.22
N LEU A 150 -17.58 6.77 -4.50
CA LEU A 150 -18.40 5.83 -5.26
C LEU A 150 -18.12 4.35 -4.90
N THR A 151 -16.88 4.03 -4.56
CA THR A 151 -16.50 2.62 -4.31
C THR A 151 -16.46 2.25 -2.82
N ILE A 152 -16.31 3.21 -1.90
CA ILE A 152 -16.27 2.94 -0.45
C ILE A 152 -17.39 3.67 0.28
N ALA A 153 -17.37 5.00 0.29
CA ALA A 153 -18.21 5.75 1.21
C ALA A 153 -19.71 5.47 1.02
N ILE A 154 -20.21 5.61 -0.22
CA ILE A 154 -21.62 5.41 -0.51
C ILE A 154 -22.06 3.95 -0.32
N PRO A 155 -21.34 2.92 -0.85
CA PRO A 155 -21.73 1.52 -0.66
C PRO A 155 -21.61 1.03 0.79
N MET A 156 -20.78 1.68 1.63
CA MET A 156 -20.64 1.32 3.05
C MET A 156 -21.74 1.91 3.94
N ILE A 157 -22.47 2.94 3.50
CA ILE A 157 -23.55 3.57 4.30
C ILE A 157 -24.61 2.55 4.75
N PRO A 158 -25.23 1.73 3.87
CA PRO A 158 -26.20 0.74 4.30
C PRO A 158 -25.62 -0.27 5.29
N LEU A 159 -24.36 -0.67 5.07
CA LEU A 159 -23.67 -1.60 5.95
C LEU A 159 -23.49 -1.05 7.36
N VAL A 160 -23.04 0.19 7.49
CA VAL A 160 -22.89 0.87 8.77
C VAL A 160 -24.24 1.03 9.46
N LEU A 161 -25.29 1.43 8.73
CA LEU A 161 -26.64 1.55 9.29
C LEU A 161 -27.19 0.22 9.83
N VAL A 162 -26.95 -0.89 9.14
CA VAL A 162 -27.35 -2.23 9.63
C VAL A 162 -26.55 -2.60 10.87
N GLN A 163 -25.22 -2.39 10.87
CA GLN A 163 -24.36 -2.71 12.02
C GLN A 163 -24.74 -1.91 13.27
N THR A 164 -25.02 -0.60 13.14
CA THR A 164 -25.46 0.22 14.27
C THR A 164 -26.81 -0.22 14.83
N ARG A 165 -27.70 -0.80 14.01
CA ARG A 165 -28.98 -1.37 14.47
C ARG A 165 -28.86 -2.72 15.15
N LEU A 166 -27.80 -3.48 14.83
CA LEU A 166 -27.52 -4.76 15.47
C LEU A 166 -26.84 -4.61 16.83
N ASP A 167 -26.18 -3.48 17.08
CA ASP A 167 -25.47 -3.23 18.33
C ASP A 167 -26.41 -2.58 19.37
N PRO A 168 -26.78 -3.30 20.45
CA PRO A 168 -27.67 -2.77 21.49
C PRO A 168 -27.03 -1.65 22.31
N THR A 169 -25.71 -1.48 22.26
CA THR A 169 -25.02 -0.41 22.99
C THR A 169 -25.07 0.93 22.27
N ILE A 170 -25.30 0.90 20.95
CA ILE A 170 -25.32 2.10 20.10
C ILE A 170 -26.77 2.49 19.75
N SER A 171 -27.64 1.52 19.53
CA SER A 171 -29.02 1.77 19.08
C SER A 171 -30.00 1.86 20.23
N ALA A 172 -30.77 2.94 20.27
CA ALA A 172 -31.90 3.07 21.20
C ALA A 172 -33.05 2.06 20.91
N SER A 173 -33.09 1.54 19.68
CA SER A 173 -34.05 0.50 19.25
C SER A 173 -33.31 -0.53 18.40
N PRO A 174 -32.60 -1.50 19.02
CA PRO A 174 -31.85 -2.52 18.31
C PRO A 174 -32.80 -3.45 17.54
N LEU A 175 -32.31 -3.99 16.42
CA LEU A 175 -33.04 -5.02 15.67
C LEU A 175 -33.14 -6.29 16.52
N ALA A 176 -34.35 -6.75 16.76
CA ALA A 176 -34.61 -8.03 17.42
C ALA A 176 -34.32 -9.16 16.42
N VAL A 177 -33.08 -9.66 16.39
CA VAL A 177 -32.63 -10.76 15.53
C VAL A 177 -32.19 -11.92 16.42
N ASN A 178 -32.50 -13.16 15.98
CA ASN A 178 -31.94 -14.33 16.62
C ASN A 178 -30.46 -14.51 16.25
N PRO A 179 -29.67 -15.35 17.00
CA PRO A 179 -28.25 -15.54 16.76
C PRO A 179 -27.91 -16.00 15.34
N PHE A 180 -28.76 -16.82 14.72
CA PHE A 180 -28.55 -17.27 13.34
C PHE A 180 -28.75 -16.13 12.32
N GLN A 181 -29.76 -15.32 12.50
CA GLN A 181 -29.98 -14.13 11.66
C GLN A 181 -28.84 -13.13 11.80
N ALA A 182 -28.38 -12.88 13.04
CA ALA A 182 -27.23 -12.02 13.28
C ALA A 182 -25.98 -12.54 12.57
N PHE A 183 -25.71 -13.84 12.65
CA PHE A 183 -24.60 -14.50 11.95
C PHE A 183 -24.71 -14.34 10.42
N MET A 184 -25.90 -14.56 9.84
CA MET A 184 -26.12 -14.38 8.41
C MET A 184 -25.92 -12.93 7.95
N LEU A 185 -26.38 -11.96 8.73
CA LEU A 185 -26.17 -10.54 8.45
C LEU A 185 -24.69 -10.17 8.52
N GLN A 186 -23.95 -10.69 9.51
CA GLN A 186 -22.50 -10.49 9.59
C GLN A 186 -21.75 -11.10 8.40
N LEU A 187 -22.11 -12.31 7.99
CA LEU A 187 -21.53 -12.95 6.80
C LEU A 187 -21.82 -12.13 5.54
N LEU A 188 -23.04 -11.68 5.35
CA LEU A 188 -23.42 -10.83 4.22
C LEU A 188 -22.62 -9.49 4.25
N ALA A 189 -22.50 -8.87 5.42
CA ALA A 189 -21.72 -7.68 5.63
C ALA A 189 -20.25 -7.86 5.21
N LEU A 190 -19.65 -8.98 5.60
CA LEU A 190 -18.27 -9.35 5.23
C LEU A 190 -18.12 -9.52 3.71
N LEU A 191 -19.05 -10.20 3.04
CA LEU A 191 -19.01 -10.38 1.59
C LEU A 191 -19.18 -9.05 0.84
N ILE A 192 -20.06 -8.16 1.32
CA ILE A 192 -20.22 -6.80 0.77
C ILE A 192 -18.93 -6.01 0.98
N PHE A 193 -18.33 -6.07 2.17
CA PHE A 193 -17.07 -5.40 2.45
C PHE A 193 -15.96 -5.83 1.48
N PHE A 194 -15.78 -7.14 1.26
CA PHE A 194 -14.79 -7.63 0.29
C PHE A 194 -15.09 -7.17 -1.14
N SER A 195 -16.36 -7.10 -1.53
CA SER A 195 -16.77 -6.65 -2.86
C SER A 195 -16.45 -5.17 -3.09
N VAL A 196 -16.81 -4.34 -2.11
CA VAL A 196 -16.54 -2.90 -2.09
C VAL A 196 -15.03 -2.64 -2.11
N PHE A 197 -14.27 -3.34 -1.28
CA PHE A 197 -12.83 -3.16 -1.17
C PHE A 197 -12.09 -3.65 -2.42
N ALA A 198 -12.52 -4.75 -3.04
CA ALA A 198 -11.96 -5.23 -4.31
C ALA A 198 -12.19 -4.22 -5.46
N ALA A 199 -13.39 -3.62 -5.53
CA ALA A 199 -13.70 -2.58 -6.50
C ALA A 199 -12.85 -1.32 -6.27
N TYR A 200 -12.64 -0.94 -5.02
CA TYR A 200 -11.78 0.17 -4.65
C TYR A 200 -10.31 -0.06 -5.05
N LEU A 201 -9.76 -1.25 -4.73
CA LEU A 201 -8.40 -1.60 -5.14
C LEU A 201 -8.23 -1.56 -6.65
N TYR A 202 -9.19 -2.12 -7.40
CA TYR A 202 -9.19 -2.02 -8.87
C TYR A 202 -9.14 -0.57 -9.33
N ALA A 203 -10.01 0.29 -8.79
CA ALA A 203 -10.13 1.68 -9.21
C ALA A 203 -8.86 2.51 -8.87
N ILE A 204 -8.24 2.26 -7.68
CA ILE A 204 -6.98 2.89 -7.29
C ILE A 204 -5.84 2.44 -8.20
N TYR A 205 -5.68 1.14 -8.46
CA TYR A 205 -4.63 0.65 -9.36
C TYR A 205 -4.77 1.26 -10.75
N ARG A 206 -5.99 1.26 -11.30
CA ARG A 206 -6.26 1.89 -12.59
C ARG A 206 -5.92 3.38 -12.57
N TRP A 207 -6.36 4.11 -11.54
CA TRP A 207 -6.07 5.52 -11.40
C TRP A 207 -4.56 5.79 -11.30
N PHE A 208 -3.82 5.00 -10.55
CA PHE A 208 -2.38 5.18 -10.39
C PHE A 208 -1.64 4.91 -11.69
N PHE A 209 -1.82 3.75 -12.31
CA PHE A 209 -1.08 3.36 -13.52
C PHE A 209 -1.41 4.24 -14.73
N THR A 210 -2.67 4.61 -14.94
CA THR A 210 -3.05 5.47 -16.07
C THR A 210 -2.59 6.92 -15.96
N ASN A 211 -2.06 7.33 -14.83
CA ASN A 211 -1.52 8.67 -14.62
C ASN A 211 0.01 8.71 -14.48
N LEU A 212 0.69 7.58 -14.71
CA LEU A 212 2.15 7.49 -14.77
C LEU A 212 2.64 7.77 -16.19
N ARG A 213 3.63 8.67 -16.30
CA ARG A 213 4.26 9.05 -17.56
C ARG A 213 5.78 9.00 -17.45
N TYR A 214 6.44 8.69 -18.56
CA TYR A 214 7.87 8.75 -18.75
C TYR A 214 8.17 9.36 -20.12
N GLY A 215 8.44 10.64 -20.17
CA GLY A 215 8.54 11.42 -21.40
C GLY A 215 7.24 11.39 -22.19
N ASP A 216 7.31 10.92 -23.41
CA ASP A 216 6.18 10.72 -24.32
C ASP A 216 5.40 9.41 -24.06
N LYS A 217 5.93 8.55 -23.14
CA LYS A 217 5.32 7.26 -22.83
C LYS A 217 4.35 7.35 -21.68
N VAL A 218 3.17 6.81 -21.89
CA VAL A 218 2.11 6.72 -20.90
C VAL A 218 1.88 5.24 -20.57
N LEU A 219 1.77 4.94 -19.27
CA LEU A 219 1.29 3.62 -18.86
C LEU A 219 -0.24 3.60 -18.97
N SER A 220 -0.75 2.63 -19.70
CA SER A 220 -2.18 2.36 -19.78
C SER A 220 -2.50 1.02 -19.16
N TRP A 221 -3.66 0.92 -18.54
CA TRP A 221 -4.12 -0.33 -17.96
C TRP A 221 -5.37 -0.82 -18.70
N ASN A 222 -5.16 -1.82 -19.56
CA ASN A 222 -6.19 -2.39 -20.42
C ASN A 222 -6.80 -3.65 -19.75
N SER A 223 -7.66 -3.45 -18.77
CA SER A 223 -8.38 -4.53 -18.11
C SER A 223 -9.87 -4.24 -18.00
N ARG A 224 -10.68 -5.30 -18.04
CA ARG A 224 -12.13 -5.20 -17.83
C ARG A 224 -12.45 -5.18 -16.33
N PHE A 225 -13.46 -4.41 -15.94
CA PHE A 225 -13.85 -4.22 -14.53
C PHE A 225 -14.16 -5.56 -13.82
N TRP A 226 -15.12 -6.31 -14.32
CA TRP A 226 -15.60 -7.52 -13.66
C TRP A 226 -14.53 -8.62 -13.50
N PRO A 227 -13.75 -9.00 -14.53
CA PRO A 227 -12.66 -9.98 -14.35
C PRO A 227 -11.60 -9.53 -13.34
N SER A 228 -11.31 -8.23 -13.27
CA SER A 228 -10.32 -7.70 -12.34
C SER A 228 -10.83 -7.73 -10.89
N VAL A 229 -12.05 -7.25 -10.69
CA VAL A 229 -12.67 -7.21 -9.35
C VAL A 229 -12.91 -8.63 -8.82
N SER A 230 -13.43 -9.55 -9.65
CA SER A 230 -13.64 -10.94 -9.23
C SER A 230 -12.33 -11.65 -8.88
N LEU A 231 -11.25 -11.41 -9.64
CA LEU A 231 -9.96 -11.97 -9.31
C LEU A 231 -9.47 -11.44 -7.94
N ILE A 232 -9.48 -10.13 -7.72
CA ILE A 232 -9.05 -9.53 -6.45
C ILE A 232 -9.91 -10.07 -5.30
N TRP A 233 -11.23 -10.11 -5.48
CA TRP A 233 -12.20 -10.59 -4.51
C TRP A 233 -11.92 -12.04 -4.08
N VAL A 234 -11.73 -12.95 -5.04
CA VAL A 234 -11.40 -14.36 -4.76
C VAL A 234 -10.09 -14.49 -4.00
N GLN A 235 -9.05 -13.72 -4.40
CA GLN A 235 -7.76 -13.77 -3.69
C GLN A 235 -7.88 -13.23 -2.25
N MET A 236 -8.70 -12.20 -2.01
CA MET A 236 -8.98 -11.68 -0.66
C MET A 236 -9.75 -12.71 0.18
N LEU A 237 -10.80 -13.31 -0.37
CA LEU A 237 -11.61 -14.31 0.33
C LEU A 237 -10.76 -15.52 0.72
N LEU A 238 -9.95 -16.07 -0.21
CA LEU A 238 -9.04 -17.18 0.09
C LEU A 238 -8.00 -16.81 1.15
N SER A 239 -7.48 -15.59 1.11
CA SER A 239 -6.54 -15.11 2.14
C SER A 239 -7.21 -15.02 3.51
N PHE A 240 -8.46 -14.56 3.57
CA PHE A 240 -9.24 -14.50 4.79
C PHE A 240 -9.56 -15.90 5.34
N LEU A 241 -10.09 -16.81 4.50
CA LEU A 241 -10.44 -18.18 4.89
C LEU A 241 -9.24 -18.99 5.38
N THR A 242 -8.05 -18.70 4.89
CA THR A 242 -6.81 -19.36 5.31
C THR A 242 -6.07 -18.59 6.41
N LEU A 243 -6.73 -17.63 7.08
CA LEU A 243 -6.13 -16.79 8.13
C LEU A 243 -4.79 -16.15 7.69
N GLY A 244 -4.71 -15.73 6.42
CA GLY A 244 -3.54 -15.09 5.83
C GLY A 244 -2.48 -16.05 5.28
N ILE A 245 -2.59 -17.37 5.47
CA ILE A 245 -1.60 -18.33 4.93
C ILE A 245 -1.52 -18.23 3.40
N TYR A 246 -2.63 -18.02 2.72
CA TYR A 246 -2.67 -17.88 1.26
C TYR A 246 -2.21 -16.52 0.73
N LEU A 247 -2.02 -15.52 1.57
CA LEU A 247 -1.75 -14.12 1.21
C LEU A 247 -0.57 -13.94 0.24
N PRO A 248 0.59 -14.63 0.37
CA PRO A 248 1.66 -14.56 -0.61
C PRO A 248 1.27 -15.05 -2.00
N ALA A 249 0.48 -16.12 -2.10
CA ALA A 249 -0.02 -16.61 -3.38
C ALA A 249 -0.99 -15.63 -4.02
N ALA A 250 -1.88 -15.03 -3.21
CA ALA A 250 -2.80 -14.00 -3.63
C ALA A 250 -2.06 -12.80 -4.23
N TYR A 251 -1.05 -12.29 -3.51
CA TYR A 251 -0.23 -11.16 -3.96
C TYR A 251 0.44 -11.44 -5.31
N ILE A 252 1.05 -12.63 -5.48
CA ILE A 252 1.71 -13.03 -6.74
C ILE A 252 0.71 -13.11 -7.90
N LYS A 253 -0.49 -13.66 -7.65
CA LYS A 253 -1.53 -13.77 -8.69
C LYS A 253 -2.07 -12.40 -9.10
N VAL A 254 -2.35 -11.53 -8.14
CA VAL A 254 -2.76 -10.16 -8.41
C VAL A 254 -1.67 -9.40 -9.16
N TYR A 255 -0.41 -9.47 -8.70
CA TYR A 255 0.73 -8.82 -9.37
C TYR A 255 0.89 -9.30 -10.82
N ARG A 256 0.82 -10.61 -11.07
CA ARG A 256 0.87 -11.16 -12.44
C ARG A 256 -0.26 -10.61 -13.31
N TYR A 257 -1.46 -10.54 -12.76
CA TYR A 257 -2.61 -9.99 -13.46
C TYR A 257 -2.41 -8.51 -13.81
N LEU A 258 -1.97 -7.72 -12.84
CA LEU A 258 -1.68 -6.29 -13.03
C LEU A 258 -0.59 -6.09 -14.08
N ALA A 259 0.54 -6.78 -13.97
CA ALA A 259 1.63 -6.71 -14.94
C ALA A 259 1.13 -7.07 -16.35
N GLY A 260 0.40 -8.19 -16.48
CA GLY A 260 -0.11 -8.64 -17.78
C GLY A 260 -1.16 -7.74 -18.44
N HIS A 261 -1.72 -6.76 -17.73
CA HIS A 261 -2.68 -5.78 -18.27
C HIS A 261 -2.13 -4.35 -18.31
N THR A 262 -0.85 -4.16 -17.99
CA THR A 262 -0.18 -2.87 -18.10
C THR A 262 0.54 -2.77 -19.43
N GLU A 263 0.18 -1.79 -20.22
CA GLU A 263 0.72 -1.50 -21.53
C GLU A 263 1.49 -0.18 -21.51
N ILE A 264 2.57 -0.11 -22.30
CA ILE A 264 3.35 1.10 -22.52
C ILE A 264 2.93 1.64 -23.89
N GLN A 265 2.37 2.85 -23.89
CA GLN A 265 1.86 3.50 -25.10
C GLN A 265 2.59 4.84 -25.30
N THR A 266 2.94 5.14 -26.52
CA THR A 266 3.29 6.49 -27.01
C THR A 266 2.08 7.04 -27.76
N GLU A 267 1.99 8.34 -27.99
CA GLU A 267 0.83 9.00 -28.63
C GLU A 267 0.39 8.34 -29.95
N GLN A 268 1.27 7.61 -30.62
CA GLN A 268 1.02 7.02 -31.94
C GLN A 268 1.03 5.49 -31.98
N LYS A 269 1.55 4.79 -30.94
CA LYS A 269 1.73 3.33 -30.98
C LYS A 269 1.84 2.68 -29.60
N GLN A 270 1.32 1.45 -29.51
CA GLN A 270 1.64 0.56 -28.39
C GLN A 270 3.08 0.06 -28.56
N GLU A 271 3.97 0.40 -27.62
CA GLU A 271 5.38 0.03 -27.67
C GLU A 271 5.70 -1.28 -26.98
N GLY A 272 4.89 -1.66 -25.99
CA GLY A 272 5.11 -2.89 -25.26
C GLY A 272 4.09 -3.17 -24.18
N ARG A 273 4.21 -4.35 -23.59
CA ARG A 273 3.38 -4.83 -22.50
C ARG A 273 4.25 -5.37 -21.39
N LEU A 274 3.88 -5.07 -20.15
CA LEU A 274 4.52 -5.73 -19.00
C LEU A 274 4.06 -7.19 -18.89
N GLY A 275 4.97 -8.05 -18.45
CA GLY A 275 4.69 -9.45 -18.18
C GLY A 275 5.39 -9.91 -16.90
N PHE A 276 4.89 -11.02 -16.32
CA PHE A 276 5.46 -11.63 -15.14
C PHE A 276 5.51 -13.16 -15.31
N ARG A 277 6.72 -13.74 -15.22
CA ARG A 277 6.98 -15.17 -15.41
C ARG A 277 7.20 -15.97 -14.11
N GLY A 278 7.18 -15.29 -12.94
CA GLY A 278 7.43 -15.93 -11.65
C GLY A 278 6.41 -17.02 -11.33
N GLN A 279 6.86 -18.20 -10.94
CA GLN A 279 5.97 -19.32 -10.56
C GLN A 279 5.36 -19.09 -9.17
N THR A 280 4.02 -19.21 -9.04
CA THR A 280 3.30 -18.93 -7.78
C THR A 280 3.80 -19.81 -6.63
N GLY A 281 4.06 -21.10 -6.85
CA GLY A 281 4.52 -22.01 -5.79
C GLY A 281 5.92 -21.66 -5.28
N ARG A 282 6.87 -21.35 -6.17
CA ARG A 282 8.22 -20.89 -5.78
C ARG A 282 8.16 -19.55 -5.02
N GLY A 283 7.37 -18.61 -5.52
CA GLY A 283 7.19 -17.33 -4.86
C GLY A 283 6.51 -17.45 -3.50
N PHE A 284 5.50 -18.33 -3.38
CA PHE A 284 4.83 -18.61 -2.11
C PHE A 284 5.83 -19.09 -1.04
N GLY A 285 6.63 -20.12 -1.35
CA GLY A 285 7.66 -20.62 -0.43
C GLY A 285 8.72 -19.56 -0.10
N LEU A 286 9.15 -18.77 -1.11
CA LEU A 286 10.09 -17.67 -0.89
C LEU A 286 9.51 -16.62 0.07
N LEU A 287 8.31 -16.09 -0.21
CA LEU A 287 7.71 -15.04 0.62
C LEU A 287 7.50 -15.54 2.06
N TRP A 288 6.92 -16.73 2.24
CA TRP A 288 6.74 -17.30 3.57
C TRP A 288 8.07 -17.53 4.30
N GLY A 289 9.05 -18.12 3.63
CA GLY A 289 10.38 -18.34 4.22
C GLY A 289 11.04 -17.04 4.68
N GLN A 290 10.98 -15.98 3.86
CA GLN A 290 11.54 -14.67 4.23
C GLN A 290 10.73 -13.99 5.35
N THR A 291 9.40 -14.13 5.36
CA THR A 291 8.53 -13.60 6.42
C THR A 291 8.82 -14.29 7.76
N LEU A 292 8.89 -15.61 7.78
CA LEU A 292 9.18 -16.39 9.00
C LEU A 292 10.57 -16.07 9.56
N LEU A 293 11.61 -16.00 8.68
CA LEU A 293 12.95 -15.60 9.10
C LEU A 293 12.96 -14.18 9.69
N SER A 294 12.21 -13.25 9.09
CA SER A 294 12.09 -11.89 9.62
C SER A 294 11.36 -11.88 10.97
N ALA A 295 10.31 -12.69 11.14
CA ALA A 295 9.58 -12.79 12.39
C ALA A 295 10.43 -13.40 13.53
N VAL A 296 11.13 -14.50 13.26
CA VAL A 296 12.02 -15.16 14.25
C VAL A 296 13.17 -14.25 14.68
N THR A 297 13.68 -13.42 13.79
CA THR A 297 14.75 -12.44 14.10
C THR A 297 14.21 -11.09 14.56
N LEU A 298 12.94 -11.01 14.96
CA LEU A 298 12.28 -9.77 15.38
C LEU A 298 12.51 -8.60 14.39
N GLY A 299 12.51 -8.90 13.08
CA GLY A 299 12.67 -7.92 12.01
C GLY A 299 14.12 -7.62 11.58
N VAL A 300 15.14 -8.04 12.32
CA VAL A 300 16.55 -7.76 11.97
C VAL A 300 16.93 -8.34 10.59
N TYR A 301 16.33 -9.45 10.20
CA TYR A 301 16.56 -10.08 8.90
C TYR A 301 15.85 -9.38 7.72
N ALA A 302 14.96 -8.42 7.97
CA ALA A 302 14.15 -7.77 6.94
C ALA A 302 14.96 -7.21 5.73
N PRO A 303 16.15 -6.60 5.87
CA PRO A 303 16.95 -6.18 4.72
C PRO A 303 17.28 -7.29 3.72
N TRP A 304 17.61 -8.48 4.19
CA TRP A 304 17.88 -9.65 3.34
C TRP A 304 16.60 -10.20 2.72
N ALA A 305 15.50 -10.19 3.47
CA ALA A 305 14.18 -10.55 2.97
C ALA A 305 13.77 -9.61 1.82
N MET A 306 13.91 -8.29 2.00
CA MET A 306 13.64 -7.28 0.98
C MET A 306 14.49 -7.50 -0.27
N ALA A 307 15.80 -7.75 -0.10
CA ALA A 307 16.71 -8.01 -1.22
C ALA A 307 16.29 -9.25 -2.02
N LYS A 308 16.00 -10.38 -1.35
CA LYS A 308 15.62 -11.63 -2.01
C LYS A 308 14.26 -11.57 -2.67
N VAL A 309 13.25 -11.01 -1.97
CA VAL A 309 11.88 -10.86 -2.50
C VAL A 309 11.86 -9.88 -3.66
N GLY A 310 12.50 -8.71 -3.51
CA GLY A 310 12.61 -7.71 -4.56
C GLY A 310 13.30 -8.25 -5.80
N LYS A 311 14.42 -8.97 -5.63
CA LYS A 311 15.13 -9.63 -6.73
C LYS A 311 14.21 -10.63 -7.44
N TRP A 312 13.50 -11.49 -6.70
CA TRP A 312 12.62 -12.47 -7.29
C TRP A 312 11.46 -11.83 -8.10
N PHE A 313 10.83 -10.76 -7.56
CA PHE A 313 9.76 -10.08 -8.29
C PHE A 313 10.29 -9.39 -9.55
N LEU A 314 11.33 -8.57 -9.43
CA LEU A 314 11.82 -7.76 -10.53
C LEU A 314 12.48 -8.59 -11.61
N SER A 315 13.33 -9.58 -11.28
CA SER A 315 13.94 -10.47 -12.28
C SER A 315 12.94 -11.37 -13.02
N ASN A 316 11.73 -11.53 -12.50
CA ASN A 316 10.64 -12.21 -13.22
C ASN A 316 9.68 -11.25 -13.93
N THR A 317 9.90 -9.93 -13.82
CA THR A 317 9.13 -8.90 -14.54
C THR A 317 9.88 -8.48 -15.80
N TYR A 318 9.19 -8.38 -16.91
CA TYR A 318 9.77 -8.00 -18.19
C TYR A 318 8.81 -7.11 -18.98
N VAL A 319 9.37 -6.38 -19.95
CA VAL A 319 8.60 -5.65 -20.95
C VAL A 319 8.80 -6.37 -22.28
N GLU A 320 7.70 -6.78 -22.90
CA GLU A 320 7.67 -7.35 -24.24
C GLU A 320 7.36 -6.23 -25.22
N SER A 321 8.29 -5.93 -26.14
CA SER A 321 8.04 -4.98 -27.21
C SER A 321 7.07 -5.58 -28.22
N SER A 322 6.04 -4.83 -28.58
CA SER A 322 5.11 -5.16 -29.70
C SER A 322 5.81 -5.09 -31.03
#